data_3cc6cbd85702ab7aa0d2940a4e7a3957
#
_entry.id   3cc6cbd85702ab7aa0d2940a4e7a3957
#
_cell.length_a   1.000
_cell.length_b   1.000
_cell.length_c   1.000
_cell.angle_alpha   90.00
_cell.angle_beta   90.00
_cell.angle_gamma   90.00
#
_symmetry.space_group_name_H-M   'P 1'
#
loop_
_entity.id
_entity.type
_entity.pdbx_description
1 polymer ?
#
loop_
_entity_poly.entity_id
_entity_poly.type
_entity_poly.pdbx_seq_one_letter_code
_entity_poly.pdbx_strand_id
1 'polypeptide(L)'
;MAELLRVENIESSYGASQVLFGISIEVGVGEVVTLLGRNGMGKTTTIRSIMGLMKPHAGEIYFKEQLITGEPSFKVAQAGIGLVPEGRQIFPNLSVHENLVATASNRSNLSHPWTVEKIYSLFPALAVRQSNAGSQLSGGEQQMLAISRALMTNPDLLILDEATEGLAPLVRDDIWNVLEQLKSGGQSILVIDKNVDVLCRIADQHYIIEKGVVVWSGGSDNLQKDEELQHRYLGV
;
A
#
# COMPACT_ATOMS: atom_id res chain seq x y z
N MET A 1 3.24 -20.53 -0.87
CA MET A 1 2.70 -19.76 0.29
C MET A 1 1.19 -19.68 0.14
N ALA A 2 0.43 -19.47 1.22
CA ALA A 2 -1.02 -19.27 1.08
C ALA A 2 -1.27 -17.92 0.38
N GLU A 3 -2.16 -17.91 -0.60
CA GLU A 3 -2.55 -16.72 -1.34
C GLU A 3 -3.44 -15.82 -0.47
N LEU A 4 -3.15 -14.53 -0.41
CA LEU A 4 -3.92 -13.55 0.35
C LEU A 4 -4.76 -12.66 -0.54
N LEU A 5 -4.16 -12.10 -1.60
CA LEU A 5 -4.82 -11.30 -2.63
C LEU A 5 -4.53 -11.91 -4.00
N ARG A 6 -5.55 -12.07 -4.82
CA ARG A 6 -5.42 -12.48 -6.22
C ARG A 6 -6.28 -11.58 -7.11
N VAL A 7 -5.65 -11.01 -8.09
CA VAL A 7 -6.26 -10.16 -9.11
C VAL A 7 -6.10 -10.87 -10.45
N GLU A 8 -7.21 -11.11 -11.13
CA GLU A 8 -7.26 -11.88 -12.38
C GLU A 8 -7.83 -11.03 -13.51
N ASN A 9 -6.98 -10.71 -14.48
CA ASN A 9 -7.34 -10.08 -15.75
C ASN A 9 -8.29 -8.87 -15.61
N ILE A 10 -8.07 -8.01 -14.61
CA ILE A 10 -8.96 -6.87 -14.41
C ILE A 10 -8.79 -5.83 -15.50
N GLU A 11 -9.93 -5.33 -15.98
CA GLU A 11 -10.02 -4.21 -16.91
C GLU A 11 -10.82 -3.07 -16.27
N SER A 12 -10.31 -1.84 -16.35
CA SER A 12 -10.94 -0.69 -15.72
C SER A 12 -10.79 0.57 -16.59
N SER A 13 -11.81 1.43 -16.53
CA SER A 13 -11.90 2.64 -17.36
C SER A 13 -12.36 3.84 -16.56
N TYR A 14 -11.89 5.04 -16.89
CA TYR A 14 -12.45 6.32 -16.49
C TYR A 14 -13.37 6.82 -17.61
N GLY A 15 -14.68 6.62 -17.45
CA GLY A 15 -15.64 6.90 -18.53
C GLY A 15 -15.32 6.07 -19.78
N ALA A 16 -15.04 6.72 -20.91
CA ALA A 16 -14.69 6.05 -22.17
C ALA A 16 -13.19 5.68 -22.28
N SER A 17 -12.34 6.13 -21.36
CA SER A 17 -10.89 5.90 -21.42
C SER A 17 -10.49 4.69 -20.61
N GLN A 18 -10.20 3.58 -21.29
CA GLN A 18 -9.67 2.37 -20.64
C GLN A 18 -8.24 2.60 -20.18
N VAL A 19 -7.91 2.15 -18.96
CA VAL A 19 -6.60 2.30 -18.33
C VAL A 19 -5.98 0.96 -17.97
N LEU A 20 -6.77 -0.02 -17.55
CA LEU A 20 -6.29 -1.37 -17.28
C LEU A 20 -6.79 -2.32 -18.37
N PHE A 21 -5.87 -3.18 -18.86
CA PHE A 21 -6.07 -4.07 -20.00
C PHE A 21 -5.71 -5.52 -19.62
N GLY A 22 -6.33 -6.06 -18.56
CA GLY A 22 -6.07 -7.43 -18.11
C GLY A 22 -4.92 -7.53 -17.10
N ILE A 23 -4.92 -6.69 -16.05
CA ILE A 23 -3.93 -6.79 -14.97
C ILE A 23 -4.18 -8.05 -14.14
N SER A 24 -3.13 -8.84 -13.94
CA SER A 24 -3.10 -10.00 -13.04
C SER A 24 -1.89 -9.89 -12.11
N ILE A 25 -2.14 -9.93 -10.80
CA ILE A 25 -1.13 -9.88 -9.75
C ILE A 25 -1.58 -10.72 -8.56
N GLU A 26 -0.62 -11.19 -7.77
CA GLU A 26 -0.85 -11.98 -6.55
C GLU A 26 -0.03 -11.42 -5.39
N VAL A 27 -0.55 -11.58 -4.17
CA VAL A 27 0.16 -11.29 -2.92
C VAL A 27 -0.08 -12.45 -1.97
N GLY A 28 0.99 -13.09 -1.52
CA GLY A 28 0.97 -14.14 -0.52
C GLY A 28 0.86 -13.60 0.91
N VAL A 29 0.54 -14.49 1.84
CA VAL A 29 0.54 -14.17 3.28
C VAL A 29 1.98 -13.88 3.74
N GLY A 30 2.20 -12.73 4.38
CA GLY A 30 3.50 -12.26 4.86
C GLY A 30 4.46 -11.80 3.75
N GLU A 31 3.98 -11.70 2.52
CA GLU A 31 4.77 -11.29 1.36
C GLU A 31 4.72 -9.77 1.15
N VAL A 32 5.85 -9.21 0.71
CA VAL A 32 5.93 -7.83 0.22
C VAL A 32 6.01 -7.84 -1.29
N VAL A 33 5.00 -7.28 -1.93
CA VAL A 33 4.87 -7.18 -3.39
C VAL A 33 4.92 -5.73 -3.83
N THR A 34 5.54 -5.45 -4.97
CA THR A 34 5.59 -4.10 -5.52
C THR A 34 4.89 -3.98 -6.86
N LEU A 35 4.23 -2.84 -7.08
CA LEU A 35 3.79 -2.41 -8.41
C LEU A 35 4.68 -1.28 -8.89
N LEU A 36 5.49 -1.56 -9.91
CA LEU A 36 6.45 -0.64 -10.50
C LEU A 36 5.96 -0.14 -11.86
N GLY A 37 6.59 0.91 -12.36
CA GLY A 37 6.28 1.50 -13.65
C GLY A 37 6.18 3.03 -13.58
N ARG A 38 6.28 3.69 -14.73
CA ARG A 38 6.21 5.15 -14.82
C ARG A 38 4.85 5.70 -14.41
N ASN A 39 4.75 7.00 -14.18
CA ASN A 39 3.47 7.66 -13.86
C ASN A 39 2.47 7.48 -15.01
N GLY A 40 1.18 7.31 -14.67
CA GLY A 40 0.12 7.11 -15.64
C GLY A 40 0.02 5.70 -16.23
N MET A 41 0.84 4.73 -15.78
CA MET A 41 0.84 3.36 -16.32
C MET A 41 -0.26 2.45 -15.77
N GLY A 42 -1.06 2.91 -14.79
CA GLY A 42 -2.20 2.15 -14.24
C GLY A 42 -2.04 1.67 -12.80
N LYS A 43 -0.91 1.93 -12.13
CA LYS A 43 -0.64 1.45 -10.75
C LYS A 43 -1.72 1.86 -9.74
N THR A 44 -1.97 3.15 -9.56
CA THR A 44 -3.03 3.68 -8.68
C THR A 44 -4.42 3.21 -9.09
N THR A 45 -4.68 3.05 -10.41
CA THR A 45 -5.95 2.51 -10.91
C THR A 45 -6.13 1.05 -10.48
N THR A 46 -5.07 0.25 -10.49
CA THR A 46 -5.08 -1.13 -9.98
C THR A 46 -5.45 -1.14 -8.48
N ILE A 47 -4.79 -0.31 -7.66
CA ILE A 47 -5.14 -0.18 -6.23
C ILE A 47 -6.59 0.28 -6.04
N ARG A 48 -7.05 1.27 -6.81
CA ARG A 48 -8.44 1.75 -6.72
C ARG A 48 -9.45 0.66 -7.08
N SER A 49 -9.11 -0.22 -8.03
CA SER A 49 -9.94 -1.36 -8.39
C SER A 49 -9.97 -2.40 -7.26
N ILE A 50 -8.83 -2.74 -6.67
CA ILE A 50 -8.73 -3.64 -5.51
C ILE A 50 -9.55 -3.11 -4.33
N MET A 51 -9.44 -1.83 -4.03
CA MET A 51 -10.13 -1.18 -2.91
C MET A 51 -11.61 -0.92 -3.12
N GLY A 52 -12.20 -1.30 -4.27
CA GLY A 52 -13.59 -1.04 -4.59
C GLY A 52 -13.93 0.45 -4.75
N LEU A 53 -12.90 1.31 -4.96
CA LEU A 53 -13.05 2.73 -5.31
C LEU A 53 -13.34 2.93 -6.80
N MET A 54 -13.05 1.92 -7.60
CA MET A 54 -13.38 1.82 -9.01
C MET A 54 -13.80 0.38 -9.29
N LYS A 55 -14.94 0.20 -9.96
CA LYS A 55 -15.39 -1.15 -10.34
C LYS A 55 -14.76 -1.56 -11.66
N PRO A 56 -13.99 -2.66 -11.72
CA PRO A 56 -13.57 -3.25 -12.98
C PRO A 56 -14.78 -3.66 -13.82
N HIS A 57 -14.69 -3.54 -15.14
CA HIS A 57 -15.73 -4.01 -16.04
C HIS A 57 -15.48 -5.45 -16.55
N ALA A 58 -14.26 -5.97 -16.34
CA ALA A 58 -13.90 -7.36 -16.57
C ALA A 58 -12.86 -7.81 -15.54
N GLY A 59 -12.71 -9.14 -15.40
CA GLY A 59 -11.81 -9.78 -14.45
C GLY A 59 -12.36 -9.86 -13.04
N GLU A 60 -11.60 -10.49 -12.17
CA GLU A 60 -12.02 -10.82 -10.80
C GLU A 60 -10.91 -10.49 -9.79
N ILE A 61 -11.33 -10.16 -8.57
CA ILE A 61 -10.44 -9.86 -7.44
C ILE A 61 -10.89 -10.70 -6.25
N TYR A 62 -9.95 -11.49 -5.72
CA TYR A 62 -10.19 -12.34 -4.57
C TYR A 62 -9.30 -11.89 -3.40
N PHE A 63 -9.86 -11.86 -2.22
CA PHE A 63 -9.13 -11.64 -0.98
C PHE A 63 -9.48 -12.73 0.03
N LYS A 64 -8.49 -13.48 0.52
CA LYS A 64 -8.72 -14.68 1.36
C LYS A 64 -9.71 -15.63 0.71
N GLU A 65 -9.52 -15.93 -0.56
CA GLU A 65 -10.39 -16.80 -1.38
C GLU A 65 -11.83 -16.27 -1.59
N GLN A 66 -12.18 -15.10 -1.04
CA GLN A 66 -13.49 -14.48 -1.20
C GLN A 66 -13.47 -13.49 -2.36
N LEU A 67 -14.46 -13.57 -3.24
CA LEU A 67 -14.65 -12.63 -4.34
C LEU A 67 -15.04 -11.27 -3.79
N ILE A 68 -14.20 -10.24 -4.04
CA ILE A 68 -14.43 -8.86 -3.62
C ILE A 68 -14.62 -7.89 -4.80
N THR A 69 -14.67 -8.39 -6.03
CA THR A 69 -14.84 -7.58 -7.24
C THR A 69 -16.12 -6.74 -7.17
N GLY A 70 -15.95 -5.41 -7.22
CA GLY A 70 -17.08 -4.48 -7.19
C GLY A 70 -17.79 -4.33 -5.84
N GLU A 71 -17.26 -4.95 -4.77
CA GLU A 71 -17.71 -4.65 -3.42
C GLU A 71 -17.40 -3.19 -3.06
N PRO A 72 -18.25 -2.51 -2.28
CA PRO A 72 -17.98 -1.16 -1.85
C PRO A 72 -16.74 -1.09 -0.95
N SER A 73 -15.97 0.01 -1.06
CA SER A 73 -14.66 0.18 -0.42
C SER A 73 -14.66 -0.09 1.09
N PHE A 74 -15.75 0.26 1.79
CA PHE A 74 -15.85 -0.01 3.23
C PHE A 74 -15.90 -1.51 3.55
N LYS A 75 -16.50 -2.33 2.68
CA LYS A 75 -16.51 -3.80 2.85
C LYS A 75 -15.14 -4.40 2.58
N VAL A 76 -14.45 -3.90 1.55
CA VAL A 76 -13.08 -4.29 1.24
C VAL A 76 -12.15 -3.99 2.42
N ALA A 77 -12.26 -2.79 3.00
CA ALA A 77 -11.52 -2.42 4.21
C ALA A 77 -11.88 -3.32 5.41
N GLN A 78 -13.18 -3.66 5.57
CA GLN A 78 -13.65 -4.56 6.64
C GLN A 78 -13.20 -6.01 6.45
N ALA A 79 -12.91 -6.45 5.24
CA ALA A 79 -12.35 -7.77 4.95
C ALA A 79 -10.89 -7.91 5.42
N GLY A 80 -10.20 -6.78 5.68
CA GLY A 80 -8.84 -6.76 6.23
C GLY A 80 -7.80 -6.10 5.31
N ILE A 81 -8.22 -5.23 4.39
CA ILE A 81 -7.28 -4.46 3.55
C ILE A 81 -7.19 -3.02 4.07
N GLY A 82 -6.01 -2.60 4.51
CA GLY A 82 -5.69 -1.23 4.90
C GLY A 82 -5.04 -0.47 3.76
N LEU A 83 -5.46 0.76 3.49
CA LEU A 83 -4.90 1.61 2.45
C LEU A 83 -4.25 2.86 3.03
N VAL A 84 -3.02 3.12 2.60
CA VAL A 84 -2.35 4.42 2.71
C VAL A 84 -2.39 5.05 1.32
N PRO A 85 -3.32 5.97 1.04
CA PRO A 85 -3.47 6.55 -0.29
C PRO A 85 -2.41 7.61 -0.56
N GLU A 86 -2.20 7.94 -1.83
CA GLU A 86 -1.47 9.13 -2.25
C GLU A 86 -2.07 10.39 -1.59
N GLY A 87 -1.21 11.34 -1.23
CA GLY A 87 -1.62 12.61 -0.62
C GLY A 87 -1.99 12.52 0.87
N ARG A 88 -1.56 11.45 1.56
CA ARG A 88 -1.64 11.26 3.03
C ARG A 88 -3.06 11.13 3.60
N GLN A 89 -3.99 12.00 3.23
CA GLN A 89 -5.44 12.02 3.56
C GLN A 89 -5.73 11.82 5.06
N ILE A 90 -5.00 12.54 5.93
CA ILE A 90 -5.27 12.59 7.37
C ILE A 90 -6.44 13.52 7.68
N PHE A 91 -7.01 13.45 8.90
CA PHE A 91 -8.00 14.42 9.38
C PHE A 91 -7.27 15.65 9.94
N PRO A 92 -7.21 16.79 9.21
CA PRO A 92 -6.36 17.92 9.58
C PRO A 92 -6.81 18.63 10.87
N ASN A 93 -8.08 18.56 11.21
CA ASN A 93 -8.70 19.22 12.36
C ASN A 93 -8.69 18.35 13.63
N LEU A 94 -8.39 17.05 13.51
CA LEU A 94 -8.24 16.16 14.64
C LEU A 94 -6.79 16.13 15.11
N SER A 95 -6.57 15.92 16.40
CA SER A 95 -5.25 15.65 16.96
C SER A 95 -4.67 14.34 16.41
N VAL A 96 -3.37 14.13 16.56
CA VAL A 96 -2.72 12.85 16.23
C VAL A 96 -3.42 11.70 16.92
N HIS A 97 -3.67 11.80 18.23
CA HIS A 97 -4.36 10.78 18.99
C HIS A 97 -5.76 10.50 18.45
N GLU A 98 -6.55 11.53 18.19
CA GLU A 98 -7.91 11.38 17.64
C GLU A 98 -7.90 10.78 16.25
N ASN A 99 -6.94 11.14 15.40
CA ASN A 99 -6.75 10.50 14.09
C ASN A 99 -6.55 8.98 14.20
N LEU A 100 -5.75 8.54 15.17
CA LEU A 100 -5.48 7.12 15.41
C LEU A 100 -6.73 6.39 15.94
N VAL A 101 -7.38 6.96 16.95
CA VAL A 101 -8.56 6.35 17.57
C VAL A 101 -9.74 6.29 16.61
N ALA A 102 -9.94 7.32 15.79
CA ALA A 102 -11.03 7.38 14.80
C ALA A 102 -11.02 6.23 13.78
N THR A 103 -9.84 5.64 13.51
CA THR A 103 -9.70 4.53 12.55
C THR A 103 -9.49 3.17 13.24
N ALA A 104 -9.35 3.14 14.56
CA ALA A 104 -9.07 1.93 15.32
C ALA A 104 -10.17 0.87 15.16
N SER A 105 -9.77 -0.33 14.78
CA SER A 105 -10.69 -1.47 14.64
C SER A 105 -9.91 -2.78 14.79
N ASN A 106 -10.47 -3.74 15.51
CA ASN A 106 -9.93 -5.11 15.61
C ASN A 106 -11.03 -6.12 15.25
N ARG A 107 -11.44 -6.13 13.98
CA ARG A 107 -12.55 -6.96 13.48
C ARG A 107 -12.21 -8.45 13.48
N SER A 108 -10.96 -8.79 13.24
CA SER A 108 -10.46 -10.18 13.22
C SER A 108 -10.18 -10.72 14.63
N ASN A 109 -10.46 -9.95 15.70
CA ASN A 109 -10.20 -10.32 17.08
C ASN A 109 -8.76 -10.81 17.33
N LEU A 110 -7.79 -10.12 16.73
CA LEU A 110 -6.37 -10.44 16.92
C LEU A 110 -6.02 -10.38 18.42
N SER A 111 -5.23 -11.33 18.89
CA SER A 111 -4.74 -11.37 20.29
C SER A 111 -3.76 -10.24 20.60
N HIS A 112 -3.05 -9.76 19.58
CA HIS A 112 -2.04 -8.71 19.70
C HIS A 112 -2.28 -7.58 18.69
N PRO A 113 -3.44 -6.87 18.74
CA PRO A 113 -3.78 -5.85 17.76
C PRO A 113 -2.83 -4.65 17.84
N TRP A 114 -2.84 -3.84 16.79
CA TRP A 114 -2.26 -2.49 16.81
C TRP A 114 -3.03 -1.64 17.84
N THR A 115 -2.29 -0.96 18.69
CA THR A 115 -2.80 0.00 19.67
C THR A 115 -2.06 1.33 19.51
N VAL A 116 -2.60 2.38 20.10
CA VAL A 116 -1.98 3.71 20.09
C VAL A 116 -0.56 3.66 20.66
N GLU A 117 -0.34 2.88 21.74
CA GLU A 117 0.97 2.72 22.37
C GLU A 117 1.97 2.04 21.42
N LYS A 118 1.54 1.01 20.69
CA LYS A 118 2.39 0.35 19.68
C LYS A 118 2.73 1.30 18.54
N ILE A 119 1.76 2.12 18.08
CA ILE A 119 2.01 3.15 17.06
C ILE A 119 3.01 4.19 17.56
N TYR A 120 2.89 4.65 18.80
CA TYR A 120 3.84 5.61 19.36
C TYR A 120 5.24 5.01 19.58
N SER A 121 5.33 3.72 19.83
CA SER A 121 6.60 3.00 19.87
C SER A 121 7.22 2.87 18.47
N LEU A 122 6.40 2.67 17.44
CA LEU A 122 6.82 2.55 16.05
C LEU A 122 7.24 3.92 15.45
N PHE A 123 6.51 4.98 15.80
CA PHE A 123 6.74 6.35 15.37
C PHE A 123 6.84 7.31 16.57
N PRO A 124 7.99 7.39 17.26
CA PRO A 124 8.15 8.26 18.45
C PRO A 124 7.87 9.73 18.17
N ALA A 125 8.10 10.21 16.93
CA ALA A 125 7.77 11.57 16.52
C ALA A 125 6.27 11.89 16.70
N LEU A 126 5.38 10.93 16.45
CA LEU A 126 3.94 11.11 16.65
C LEU A 126 3.57 11.15 18.15
N ALA A 127 4.29 10.40 19.00
CA ALA A 127 4.05 10.42 20.45
C ALA A 127 4.29 11.82 21.04
N VAL A 128 5.35 12.49 20.61
CA VAL A 128 5.67 13.88 21.02
C VAL A 128 4.59 14.86 20.56
N ARG A 129 3.93 14.57 19.45
CA ARG A 129 2.90 15.40 18.80
C ARG A 129 1.46 14.94 19.07
N GLN A 130 1.22 14.05 20.03
CA GLN A 130 -0.08 13.37 20.21
C GLN A 130 -1.28 14.32 20.33
N SER A 131 -1.09 15.51 20.92
CA SER A 131 -2.13 16.55 21.08
C SER A 131 -2.16 17.60 19.97
N ASN A 132 -1.19 17.58 19.04
CA ASN A 132 -1.17 18.52 17.91
C ASN A 132 -2.25 18.14 16.89
N ALA A 133 -2.90 19.14 16.27
CA ALA A 133 -3.78 18.91 15.14
C ALA A 133 -2.99 18.39 13.93
N GLY A 134 -3.61 17.54 13.09
CA GLY A 134 -2.98 17.00 11.89
C GLY A 134 -2.44 18.07 10.94
N SER A 135 -3.09 19.25 10.87
CA SER A 135 -2.64 20.40 10.08
C SER A 135 -1.35 21.05 10.59
N GLN A 136 -0.93 20.77 11.82
CA GLN A 136 0.29 21.30 12.44
C GLN A 136 1.51 20.38 12.23
N LEU A 137 1.29 19.21 11.62
CA LEU A 137 2.34 18.25 11.38
C LEU A 137 3.13 18.60 10.11
N SER A 138 4.44 18.30 10.12
CA SER A 138 5.25 18.28 8.90
C SER A 138 4.75 17.24 7.91
N GLY A 139 5.13 17.34 6.64
CA GLY A 139 4.75 16.38 5.62
C GLY A 139 5.13 14.93 5.96
N GLY A 140 6.28 14.72 6.59
CA GLY A 140 6.73 13.41 7.05
C GLY A 140 5.90 12.88 8.22
N GLU A 141 5.62 13.70 9.23
CA GLU A 141 4.76 13.32 10.36
C GLU A 141 3.33 13.00 9.89
N GLN A 142 2.80 13.74 8.90
CA GLN A 142 1.50 13.43 8.29
C GLN A 142 1.51 12.07 7.60
N GLN A 143 2.61 11.72 6.92
CA GLN A 143 2.75 10.42 6.27
C GLN A 143 2.86 9.28 7.30
N MET A 144 3.66 9.47 8.35
CA MET A 144 3.71 8.53 9.48
C MET A 144 2.32 8.33 10.10
N LEU A 145 1.54 9.41 10.26
CA LEU A 145 0.18 9.35 10.76
C LEU A 145 -0.76 8.61 9.81
N ALA A 146 -0.63 8.80 8.49
CA ALA A 146 -1.43 8.09 7.49
C ALA A 146 -1.18 6.57 7.53
N ILE A 147 0.11 6.15 7.61
CA ILE A 147 0.50 4.74 7.78
C ILE A 147 -0.06 4.20 9.10
N SER A 148 0.08 4.94 10.18
CA SER A 148 -0.41 4.57 11.51
C SER A 148 -1.92 4.36 11.52
N ARG A 149 -2.68 5.22 10.85
CA ARG A 149 -4.14 5.08 10.73
C ARG A 149 -4.54 3.81 9.99
N ALA A 150 -3.81 3.45 8.93
CA ALA A 150 -4.05 2.19 8.24
C ALA A 150 -3.73 0.99 9.14
N LEU A 151 -2.62 1.01 9.88
CA LEU A 151 -2.25 -0.04 10.86
C LEU A 151 -3.29 -0.18 11.97
N MET A 152 -3.87 0.91 12.47
CA MET A 152 -4.91 0.89 13.50
C MET A 152 -6.19 0.16 13.07
N THR A 153 -6.39 -0.09 11.78
CA THR A 153 -7.49 -0.96 11.31
C THR A 153 -7.18 -2.44 11.45
N ASN A 154 -5.95 -2.80 11.87
CA ASN A 154 -5.45 -4.17 11.99
C ASN A 154 -5.59 -4.96 10.67
N PRO A 155 -4.98 -4.49 9.57
CA PRO A 155 -5.16 -5.09 8.27
C PRO A 155 -4.34 -6.37 8.13
N ASP A 156 -4.85 -7.35 7.37
CA ASP A 156 -4.08 -8.51 6.93
C ASP A 156 -3.17 -8.14 5.73
N LEU A 157 -3.65 -7.21 4.89
CA LEU A 157 -2.88 -6.62 3.78
C LEU A 157 -2.81 -5.11 3.94
N LEU A 158 -1.60 -4.55 3.99
CA LEU A 158 -1.35 -3.12 3.96
C LEU A 158 -0.99 -2.70 2.53
N ILE A 159 -1.75 -1.78 1.94
CA ILE A 159 -1.47 -1.20 0.63
C ILE A 159 -0.94 0.22 0.82
N LEU A 160 0.20 0.54 0.16
CA LEU A 160 0.80 1.87 0.17
C LEU A 160 0.92 2.41 -1.27
N ASP A 161 0.26 3.52 -1.54
CA ASP A 161 0.30 4.18 -2.84
C ASP A 161 1.19 5.45 -2.75
N GLU A 162 2.44 5.35 -3.28
CA GLU A 162 3.46 6.40 -3.30
C GLU A 162 3.73 7.03 -1.91
N ALA A 163 3.87 6.16 -0.90
CA ALA A 163 3.92 6.58 0.51
C ALA A 163 5.17 7.38 0.90
N THR A 164 6.23 7.40 0.07
CA THR A 164 7.48 8.14 0.38
C THR A 164 7.72 9.33 -0.54
N GLU A 165 6.82 9.60 -1.50
CA GLU A 165 7.01 10.68 -2.46
C GLU A 165 6.99 12.07 -1.81
N GLY A 166 7.93 12.93 -2.22
CA GLY A 166 8.03 14.31 -1.73
C GLY A 166 8.49 14.45 -0.27
N LEU A 167 9.02 13.39 0.34
CA LEU A 167 9.55 13.43 1.69
C LEU A 167 11.08 13.67 1.71
N ALA A 168 11.55 14.29 2.80
CA ALA A 168 12.98 14.44 3.05
C ALA A 168 13.65 13.04 3.20
N PRO A 169 14.94 12.89 2.79
CA PRO A 169 15.63 11.60 2.82
C PRO A 169 15.55 10.86 4.16
N LEU A 170 15.84 11.52 5.27
CA LEU A 170 15.78 10.91 6.61
C LEU A 170 14.39 10.37 6.95
N VAL A 171 13.34 11.10 6.60
CA VAL A 171 11.95 10.66 6.87
C VAL A 171 11.60 9.46 6.01
N ARG A 172 12.08 9.41 4.76
CA ARG A 172 11.90 8.24 3.90
C ARG A 172 12.56 7.01 4.51
N ASP A 173 13.80 7.17 4.99
CA ASP A 173 14.54 6.07 5.61
C ASP A 173 13.83 5.55 6.86
N ASP A 174 13.27 6.43 7.70
CA ASP A 174 12.47 6.05 8.86
C ASP A 174 11.23 5.22 8.44
N ILE A 175 10.52 5.64 7.40
CA ILE A 175 9.35 4.91 6.89
C ILE A 175 9.77 3.54 6.33
N TRP A 176 10.87 3.46 5.58
CA TRP A 176 11.36 2.19 5.05
C TRP A 176 11.79 1.22 6.15
N ASN A 177 12.47 1.71 7.19
CA ASN A 177 12.80 0.90 8.36
C ASN A 177 11.56 0.35 9.06
N VAL A 178 10.50 1.14 9.13
CA VAL A 178 9.20 0.67 9.66
C VAL A 178 8.60 -0.41 8.76
N LEU A 179 8.62 -0.26 7.45
CA LEU A 179 8.11 -1.30 6.52
C LEU A 179 8.91 -2.60 6.62
N GLU A 180 10.23 -2.54 6.81
CA GLU A 180 11.08 -3.71 7.08
C GLU A 180 10.69 -4.40 8.41
N GLN A 181 10.40 -3.63 9.46
CA GLN A 181 9.91 -4.17 10.73
C GLN A 181 8.54 -4.84 10.57
N LEU A 182 7.61 -4.21 9.83
CA LEU A 182 6.29 -4.77 9.55
C LEU A 182 6.41 -6.09 8.78
N LYS A 183 7.25 -6.16 7.73
CA LYS A 183 7.55 -7.39 7.01
C LYS A 183 8.09 -8.47 7.94
N SER A 184 9.07 -8.13 8.77
CA SER A 184 9.68 -9.07 9.73
C SER A 184 8.65 -9.59 10.75
N GLY A 185 7.62 -8.79 11.05
CA GLY A 185 6.46 -9.17 11.87
C GLY A 185 5.40 -9.99 11.12
N GLY A 186 5.61 -10.31 9.83
CA GLY A 186 4.68 -11.10 9.02
C GLY A 186 3.55 -10.31 8.37
N GLN A 187 3.63 -8.99 8.33
CA GLN A 187 2.64 -8.15 7.64
C GLN A 187 2.76 -8.32 6.12
N SER A 188 1.66 -8.66 5.45
CA SER A 188 1.61 -8.64 3.99
C SER A 188 1.48 -7.19 3.50
N ILE A 189 2.26 -6.84 2.47
CA ILE A 189 2.34 -5.45 1.98
C ILE A 189 2.29 -5.43 0.46
N LEU A 190 1.46 -4.56 -0.10
CA LEU A 190 1.50 -4.18 -1.52
C LEU A 190 1.91 -2.71 -1.60
N VAL A 191 3.06 -2.42 -2.24
CA VAL A 191 3.62 -1.06 -2.25
C VAL A 191 3.88 -0.55 -3.67
N ILE A 192 3.51 0.70 -3.91
CA ILE A 192 3.92 1.49 -5.07
C ILE A 192 4.91 2.54 -4.58
N ASP A 193 6.11 2.53 -5.10
CA ASP A 193 7.10 3.59 -4.90
C ASP A 193 8.10 3.62 -6.07
N LYS A 194 8.89 4.69 -6.17
CA LYS A 194 9.87 4.90 -7.24
C LYS A 194 11.28 4.46 -6.87
N ASN A 195 11.53 4.21 -5.58
CA ASN A 195 12.86 3.87 -5.08
C ASN A 195 13.13 2.36 -5.23
N VAL A 196 13.55 1.96 -6.44
CA VAL A 196 13.78 0.56 -6.81
C VAL A 196 14.78 -0.13 -5.89
N ASP A 197 15.88 0.56 -5.52
CA ASP A 197 16.93 -0.01 -4.67
C ASP A 197 16.40 -0.43 -3.30
N VAL A 198 15.59 0.43 -2.69
CA VAL A 198 14.99 0.13 -1.39
C VAL A 198 13.93 -0.96 -1.53
N LEU A 199 13.10 -0.90 -2.58
CA LEU A 199 12.08 -1.92 -2.83
C LEU A 199 12.72 -3.31 -3.02
N CYS A 200 13.83 -3.39 -3.74
CA CYS A 200 14.55 -4.65 -3.91
C CYS A 200 15.13 -5.24 -2.61
N ARG A 201 15.35 -4.43 -1.58
CA ARG A 201 15.78 -4.93 -0.26
C ARG A 201 14.65 -5.55 0.54
N ILE A 202 13.43 -5.02 0.38
CA ILE A 202 12.31 -5.43 1.22
C ILE A 202 11.29 -6.32 0.51
N ALA A 203 11.17 -6.24 -0.82
CA ALA A 203 10.15 -6.97 -1.55
C ALA A 203 10.59 -8.38 -1.93
N ASP A 204 9.62 -9.28 -1.97
CA ASP A 204 9.78 -10.67 -2.39
C ASP A 204 9.48 -10.81 -3.89
N GLN A 205 8.49 -10.05 -4.38
CA GLN A 205 8.01 -10.09 -5.76
C GLN A 205 7.74 -8.68 -6.29
N HIS A 206 8.02 -8.48 -7.57
CA HIS A 206 7.79 -7.23 -8.30
C HIS A 206 6.95 -7.48 -9.54
N TYR A 207 6.01 -6.55 -9.81
CA TYR A 207 5.27 -6.48 -11.07
C TYR A 207 5.56 -5.13 -11.72
N ILE A 208 5.94 -5.11 -13.00
CA ILE A 208 6.10 -3.87 -13.76
C ILE A 208 4.88 -3.69 -14.66
N ILE A 209 4.23 -2.53 -14.51
CA ILE A 209 3.06 -2.16 -15.31
C ILE A 209 3.46 -1.11 -16.33
N GLU A 210 3.14 -1.36 -17.60
CA GLU A 210 3.23 -0.40 -18.70
C GLU A 210 1.91 -0.35 -19.45
N LYS A 211 1.35 0.85 -19.62
CA LYS A 211 0.10 1.08 -20.39
C LYS A 211 -1.04 0.15 -19.99
N GLY A 212 -1.17 -0.11 -18.68
CA GLY A 212 -2.27 -0.89 -18.13
C GLY A 212 -2.15 -2.41 -18.28
N VAL A 213 -0.97 -2.93 -18.61
CA VAL A 213 -0.67 -4.38 -18.63
C VAL A 213 0.56 -4.68 -17.78
N VAL A 214 0.64 -5.87 -17.21
CA VAL A 214 1.85 -6.37 -16.57
C VAL A 214 2.81 -6.82 -17.67
N VAL A 215 3.96 -6.15 -17.81
CA VAL A 215 4.97 -6.45 -18.83
C VAL A 215 6.11 -7.32 -18.31
N TRP A 216 6.27 -7.39 -17.01
CA TRP A 216 7.28 -8.22 -16.33
C TRP A 216 6.88 -8.52 -14.89
N SER A 217 7.28 -9.68 -14.40
CA SER A 217 7.21 -10.03 -12.98
C SER A 217 8.39 -10.90 -12.58
N GLY A 218 8.87 -10.74 -11.35
CA GLY A 218 10.00 -11.51 -10.83
C GLY A 218 10.48 -11.03 -9.46
N GLY A 219 11.39 -11.78 -8.87
CA GLY A 219 12.02 -11.43 -7.59
C GLY A 219 13.09 -10.34 -7.73
N SER A 220 13.51 -9.78 -6.57
CA SER A 220 14.47 -8.68 -6.47
C SER A 220 15.81 -8.95 -7.17
N ASP A 221 16.35 -10.17 -7.04
CA ASP A 221 17.62 -10.53 -7.68
C ASP A 221 17.58 -10.41 -9.21
N ASN A 222 16.44 -10.76 -9.83
CA ASN A 222 16.26 -10.68 -11.27
C ASN A 222 16.08 -9.23 -11.71
N LEU A 223 15.32 -8.44 -10.94
CA LEU A 223 15.12 -7.02 -11.22
C LEU A 223 16.42 -6.23 -11.14
N GLN A 224 17.25 -6.47 -10.09
CA GLN A 224 18.52 -5.76 -9.88
C GLN A 224 19.56 -6.06 -10.96
N LYS A 225 19.56 -7.27 -11.53
CA LYS A 225 20.53 -7.67 -12.56
C LYS A 225 20.18 -7.20 -13.97
N ASP A 226 18.97 -6.75 -14.19
CA ASP A 226 18.46 -6.35 -15.52
C ASP A 226 18.39 -4.82 -15.63
N GLU A 227 19.55 -4.20 -15.88
CA GLU A 227 19.65 -2.75 -16.07
C GLU A 227 18.83 -2.27 -17.30
N GLU A 228 18.74 -3.08 -18.36
CA GLU A 228 17.95 -2.73 -19.54
C GLU A 228 16.45 -2.65 -19.21
N LEU A 229 15.94 -3.59 -18.42
CA LEU A 229 14.58 -3.60 -17.91
C LEU A 229 14.30 -2.35 -17.06
N GLN A 230 15.19 -2.01 -16.11
CA GLN A 230 15.06 -0.86 -15.25
C GLN A 230 15.02 0.45 -16.05
N HIS A 231 16.00 0.64 -16.95
CA HIS A 231 16.05 1.82 -17.79
C HIS A 231 14.82 1.95 -18.69
N ARG A 232 14.38 0.85 -19.30
CA ARG A 232 13.24 0.83 -20.24
C ARG A 232 11.92 1.19 -19.56
N TYR A 233 11.61 0.57 -18.40
CA TYR A 233 10.29 0.63 -17.80
C TYR A 233 10.20 1.54 -16.56
N LEU A 234 11.31 1.74 -15.85
CA LEU A 234 11.31 2.51 -14.60
C LEU A 234 11.96 3.89 -14.80
N GLY A 235 12.85 4.03 -15.79
CA GLY A 235 13.51 5.30 -16.09
C GLY A 235 14.64 5.64 -15.12
N VAL A 236 15.26 4.64 -14.53
CA VAL A 236 16.43 4.73 -13.63
C VAL A 236 17.63 4.04 -14.28
#